data_f0d7271233435f9d8d0b3e795169ef49
#
_entry.id   f0d7271233435f9d8d0b3e795169ef49
#
_cell.length_a   1.000
_cell.length_b   1.000
_cell.length_c   1.000
_cell.angle_alpha   90.00
_cell.angle_beta   90.00
_cell.angle_gamma   90.00
#
_symmetry.space_group_name_H-M   'P 1'
#
loop_
_entity.id
_entity.type
_entity.pdbx_description
1 polymer ?
#
loop_
_entity_poly.entity_id
_entity_poly.type
_entity_poly.pdbx_seq_one_letter_code
_entity_poly.pdbx_strand_id
1 'polypeptide(L)'
;MAHPRIVFLMYHELELPDRPLCQSEAGYVRYILFAHDFLAQMERLKLANWRGVSVTSALRFQDAHSVAITFDDGCETDLLTAVPILQKLHFRATFYVTAGFLGRRGYMSPAQLRELSSLGFEIGCHSMSHAYLSDLDDVGLYREIVEAKLQLEQTVGKPVEHFSCPGGRYSRRVVQIVRDAGYRSMATSQAYANSPSTNSFELGRIPVKRDTTLNMFDQLYRGHALWKVSLQNAAYDSAKRILGNSFYDRVQA
;
A
#
# COMPACT_ATOMS: atom_id res chain seq x y z
N MET A 1 18.93 10.10 22.20
CA MET A 1 17.56 9.53 22.21
C MET A 1 17.37 8.72 20.95
N ALA A 2 16.78 7.53 21.02
CA ALA A 2 16.50 6.75 19.82
C ALA A 2 15.46 7.51 18.97
N HIS A 3 15.74 7.66 17.67
CA HIS A 3 14.79 8.27 16.75
C HIS A 3 13.50 7.44 16.70
N PRO A 4 12.33 8.09 16.60
CA PRO A 4 11.06 7.38 16.49
C PRO A 4 11.07 6.50 15.23
N ARG A 5 10.58 5.27 15.37
CA ARG A 5 10.37 4.35 14.27
C ARG A 5 8.88 4.27 13.97
N ILE A 6 8.50 4.36 12.71
CA ILE A 6 7.11 4.31 12.26
C ILE A 6 6.93 3.10 11.35
N VAL A 7 5.95 2.29 11.66
CA VAL A 7 5.50 1.18 10.82
C VAL A 7 4.54 1.71 9.76
N PHE A 8 4.70 1.27 8.53
CA PHE A 8 3.78 1.50 7.44
C PHE A 8 3.01 0.21 7.21
N LEU A 9 1.72 0.22 7.50
CA LEU A 9 0.81 -0.91 7.28
C LEU A 9 0.31 -0.90 5.84
N MET A 10 0.36 -2.05 5.19
CA MET A 10 -0.06 -2.22 3.80
C MET A 10 -1.33 -3.07 3.75
N TYR A 11 -2.40 -2.48 3.29
CA TYR A 11 -3.69 -3.09 3.02
C TYR A 11 -3.96 -3.11 1.52
N HIS A 12 -4.94 -3.90 1.13
CA HIS A 12 -5.51 -3.96 -0.21
C HIS A 12 -7.03 -3.89 -0.09
N GLU A 13 -7.75 -4.63 -0.92
CA GLU A 13 -9.19 -4.70 -0.91
C GLU A 13 -9.77 -5.13 0.46
N LEU A 14 -10.92 -4.58 0.84
CA LEU A 14 -11.72 -5.03 1.97
C LEU A 14 -12.94 -5.82 1.46
N GLU A 15 -13.03 -7.10 1.84
CA GLU A 15 -14.16 -7.94 1.47
C GLU A 15 -15.43 -7.55 2.21
N LEU A 16 -16.48 -7.41 1.43
CA LEU A 16 -17.86 -7.18 1.91
C LEU A 16 -18.74 -8.38 1.54
N PRO A 17 -19.73 -8.72 2.38
CA PRO A 17 -20.76 -9.69 1.99
C PRO A 17 -21.41 -9.27 0.66
N ASP A 18 -21.74 -10.24 -0.16
CA ASP A 18 -22.47 -10.07 -1.42
C ASP A 18 -21.77 -9.21 -2.50
N ARG A 19 -20.50 -8.92 -2.32
CA ARG A 19 -19.70 -8.19 -3.29
C ARG A 19 -18.57 -9.07 -3.85
N PRO A 20 -18.48 -9.22 -5.19
CA PRO A 20 -17.36 -9.95 -5.77
C PRO A 20 -16.04 -9.20 -5.56
N LEU A 21 -14.98 -9.93 -5.30
CA LEU A 21 -13.62 -9.42 -5.20
C LEU A 21 -13.13 -8.85 -6.55
N CYS A 22 -12.21 -7.90 -6.49
CA CYS A 22 -11.54 -7.37 -7.69
C CYS A 22 -10.73 -8.47 -8.40
N GLN A 23 -10.11 -9.35 -7.64
CA GLN A 23 -9.34 -10.48 -8.11
C GLN A 23 -9.61 -11.70 -7.22
N SER A 24 -9.59 -12.88 -7.79
CA SER A 24 -9.93 -14.15 -7.10
C SER A 24 -8.75 -15.11 -6.96
N GLU A 25 -7.57 -14.77 -7.50
CA GLU A 25 -6.39 -15.62 -7.39
C GLU A 25 -5.96 -15.76 -5.91
N ALA A 26 -5.64 -16.97 -5.49
CA ALA A 26 -5.27 -17.28 -4.11
C ALA A 26 -4.10 -16.42 -3.58
N GLY A 27 -3.15 -16.10 -4.45
CA GLY A 27 -2.02 -15.22 -4.15
C GLY A 27 -2.44 -13.79 -3.79
N TYR A 28 -3.56 -13.30 -4.33
CA TYR A 28 -4.13 -11.99 -4.06
C TYR A 28 -5.09 -12.03 -2.85
N VAL A 29 -5.98 -13.02 -2.79
CA VAL A 29 -7.00 -13.17 -1.74
C VAL A 29 -6.41 -13.14 -0.34
N ARG A 30 -5.19 -13.65 -0.15
CA ARG A 30 -4.48 -13.61 1.13
C ARG A 30 -4.25 -12.19 1.68
N TYR A 31 -4.27 -11.17 0.84
CA TYR A 31 -4.11 -9.75 1.21
C TYR A 31 -5.44 -9.02 1.37
N ILE A 32 -6.54 -9.67 1.02
CA ILE A 32 -7.90 -9.12 1.19
C ILE A 32 -8.38 -9.43 2.61
N LEU A 33 -8.69 -8.38 3.36
CA LEU A 33 -9.25 -8.52 4.70
C LEU A 33 -10.77 -8.45 4.65
N PHE A 34 -11.42 -9.10 5.61
CA PHE A 34 -12.82 -8.78 5.86
C PHE A 34 -12.95 -7.36 6.42
N ALA A 35 -13.98 -6.64 6.01
CA ALA A 35 -14.23 -5.27 6.47
C ALA A 35 -14.34 -5.16 8.01
N HIS A 36 -14.92 -6.18 8.67
CA HIS A 36 -15.04 -6.20 10.13
C HIS A 36 -13.67 -6.40 10.84
N ASP A 37 -12.73 -7.12 10.22
CA ASP A 37 -11.39 -7.28 10.77
C ASP A 37 -10.60 -5.97 10.67
N PHE A 38 -10.74 -5.25 9.54
CA PHE A 38 -10.15 -3.92 9.40
C PHE A 38 -10.71 -2.96 10.46
N LEU A 39 -12.03 -2.94 10.66
CA LEU A 39 -12.64 -2.13 11.71
C LEU A 39 -12.06 -2.46 13.08
N ALA A 40 -11.99 -3.75 13.45
CA ALA A 40 -11.46 -4.19 14.73
C ALA A 40 -9.99 -3.78 14.92
N GLN A 41 -9.17 -3.85 13.86
CA GLN A 41 -7.77 -3.39 13.88
C GLN A 41 -7.68 -1.87 14.10
N MET A 42 -8.50 -1.06 13.43
CA MET A 42 -8.50 0.39 13.59
C MET A 42 -8.98 0.81 14.98
N GLU A 43 -10.03 0.17 15.51
CA GLU A 43 -10.49 0.37 16.90
C GLU A 43 -9.41 -0.03 17.92
N ARG A 44 -8.66 -1.10 17.64
CA ARG A 44 -7.53 -1.53 18.47
C ARG A 44 -6.43 -0.47 18.54
N LEU A 45 -6.06 0.15 17.42
CA LEU A 45 -5.11 1.28 17.39
C LEU A 45 -5.65 2.45 18.23
N LYS A 46 -6.93 2.81 18.05
CA LYS A 46 -7.55 3.90 18.80
C LYS A 46 -7.54 3.68 20.30
N LEU A 47 -7.92 2.47 20.74
CA LEU A 47 -7.92 2.07 22.17
C LEU A 47 -6.51 2.08 22.76
N ALA A 48 -5.50 1.78 21.97
CA ALA A 48 -4.09 1.82 22.39
C ALA A 48 -3.48 3.24 22.32
N ASN A 49 -4.26 4.28 22.01
CA ASN A 49 -3.81 5.67 21.80
C ASN A 49 -2.79 5.82 20.65
N TRP A 50 -2.90 4.97 19.63
CA TRP A 50 -2.15 5.12 18.38
C TRP A 50 -3.00 5.86 17.33
N ARG A 51 -2.31 6.53 16.41
CA ARG A 51 -2.95 7.28 15.32
C ARG A 51 -2.61 6.69 13.97
N GLY A 52 -3.61 6.54 13.13
CA GLY A 52 -3.44 6.26 11.71
C GLY A 52 -3.17 7.58 10.96
N VAL A 53 -2.05 7.64 10.23
CA VAL A 53 -1.61 8.83 9.49
C VAL A 53 -1.30 8.50 8.02
N SER A 54 -1.25 9.53 7.17
CA SER A 54 -0.78 9.38 5.78
C SER A 54 0.75 9.27 5.71
N VAL A 55 1.27 8.89 4.56
CA VAL A 55 2.72 8.79 4.30
C VAL A 55 3.40 10.14 4.47
N THR A 56 2.84 11.23 3.91
CA THR A 56 3.38 12.59 4.14
C THR A 56 3.50 12.92 5.62
N SER A 57 2.49 12.58 6.42
CA SER A 57 2.53 12.85 7.86
C SER A 57 3.52 11.95 8.59
N ALA A 58 3.59 10.67 8.22
CA ALA A 58 4.51 9.71 8.81
C ALA A 58 5.98 10.08 8.56
N LEU A 59 6.32 10.59 7.37
CA LEU A 59 7.68 11.01 7.00
C LEU A 59 8.21 12.21 7.77
N ARG A 60 7.36 12.88 8.56
CA ARG A 60 7.80 13.93 9.50
C ARG A 60 8.41 13.34 10.78
N PHE A 61 8.15 12.08 11.09
CA PHE A 61 8.62 11.35 12.28
C PHE A 61 8.40 12.10 13.61
N GLN A 62 7.29 12.85 13.72
CA GLN A 62 7.01 13.70 14.88
C GLN A 62 6.31 12.97 16.02
N ASP A 63 5.68 11.82 15.72
CA ASP A 63 4.85 11.09 16.69
C ASP A 63 5.19 9.60 16.70
N ALA A 64 5.75 9.16 17.83
CA ALA A 64 6.12 7.76 18.02
C ALA A 64 4.91 6.80 18.19
N HIS A 65 3.72 7.35 18.46
CA HIS A 65 2.47 6.57 18.57
C HIS A 65 1.62 6.72 17.31
N SER A 66 2.25 6.69 16.16
CA SER A 66 1.56 6.70 14.88
C SER A 66 2.01 5.56 13.97
N VAL A 67 1.11 5.13 13.09
CA VAL A 67 1.38 4.20 11.99
C VAL A 67 0.91 4.85 10.69
N ALA A 68 1.68 4.69 9.63
CA ALA A 68 1.17 5.02 8.30
C ALA A 68 0.21 3.92 7.86
N ILE A 69 -1.01 4.30 7.47
CA ILE A 69 -1.98 3.38 6.88
C ILE A 69 -1.90 3.56 5.38
N THR A 70 -1.62 2.49 4.65
CA THR A 70 -1.56 2.52 3.18
C THR A 70 -2.44 1.45 2.58
N PHE A 71 -3.12 1.79 1.48
CA PHE A 71 -3.89 0.86 0.65
C PHE A 71 -3.26 0.82 -0.74
N ASP A 72 -3.23 -0.35 -1.36
CA ASP A 72 -2.75 -0.52 -2.73
C ASP A 72 -3.92 -0.83 -3.67
N ASP A 73 -3.71 -0.67 -4.99
CA ASP A 73 -4.55 -0.97 -6.13
C ASP A 73 -5.67 0.03 -6.44
N GLY A 74 -6.31 0.63 -5.45
CA GLY A 74 -7.41 1.59 -5.67
C GLY A 74 -8.77 0.93 -5.86
N CYS A 75 -9.06 -0.11 -5.07
CA CYS A 75 -10.37 -0.77 -5.06
C CYS A 75 -11.46 0.20 -4.59
N GLU A 76 -12.70 0.05 -5.08
CA GLU A 76 -13.77 0.97 -4.66
C GLU A 76 -14.17 0.78 -3.19
N THR A 77 -13.82 -0.37 -2.57
CA THR A 77 -13.98 -0.59 -1.12
C THR A 77 -13.10 0.31 -0.26
N ASP A 78 -12.06 0.90 -0.83
CA ASP A 78 -11.25 1.94 -0.18
C ASP A 78 -12.12 3.14 0.20
N LEU A 79 -12.91 3.65 -0.75
CA LEU A 79 -13.83 4.75 -0.52
C LEU A 79 -15.07 4.32 0.25
N LEU A 80 -15.69 3.20 -0.15
CA LEU A 80 -17.00 2.79 0.37
C LEU A 80 -16.93 2.22 1.79
N THR A 81 -15.78 1.71 2.21
CA THR A 81 -15.63 0.97 3.47
C THR A 81 -14.49 1.49 4.34
N ALA A 82 -13.26 1.56 3.82
CA ALA A 82 -12.12 1.98 4.61
C ALA A 82 -12.26 3.45 5.05
N VAL A 83 -12.64 4.34 4.16
CA VAL A 83 -12.77 5.78 4.43
C VAL A 83 -13.76 6.08 5.56
N PRO A 84 -15.02 5.58 5.58
CA PRO A 84 -15.94 5.81 6.69
C PRO A 84 -15.37 5.35 8.04
N ILE A 85 -14.70 4.21 8.09
CA ILE A 85 -14.06 3.70 9.31
C ILE A 85 -12.96 4.65 9.78
N LEU A 86 -12.07 5.05 8.87
CA LEU A 86 -10.96 5.96 9.17
C LEU A 86 -11.45 7.34 9.62
N GLN A 87 -12.48 7.89 8.96
CA GLN A 87 -13.06 9.18 9.33
C GLN A 87 -13.67 9.16 10.73
N LYS A 88 -14.44 8.10 11.06
CA LYS A 88 -15.05 7.92 12.39
C LYS A 88 -14.01 7.94 13.51
N LEU A 89 -12.81 7.42 13.25
CA LEU A 89 -11.71 7.36 14.22
C LEU A 89 -10.76 8.55 14.16
N HIS A 90 -10.99 9.50 13.22
CA HIS A 90 -10.11 10.63 12.92
C HIS A 90 -8.71 10.18 12.46
N PHE A 91 -8.63 9.08 11.73
CA PHE A 91 -7.43 8.58 11.11
C PHE A 91 -7.28 9.12 9.69
N ARG A 92 -6.04 9.09 9.18
CA ARG A 92 -5.69 9.40 7.80
C ARG A 92 -4.94 8.22 7.19
N ALA A 93 -4.95 8.14 5.88
CA ALA A 93 -4.29 7.09 5.12
C ALA A 93 -3.80 7.64 3.78
N THR A 94 -2.92 6.87 3.13
CA THR A 94 -2.51 7.06 1.74
C THR A 94 -3.04 5.91 0.90
N PHE A 95 -3.71 6.22 -0.21
CA PHE A 95 -4.23 5.25 -1.16
C PHE A 95 -3.38 5.29 -2.43
N TYR A 96 -2.61 4.24 -2.65
CA TYR A 96 -1.80 4.05 -3.85
C TYR A 96 -2.66 3.43 -4.94
N VAL A 97 -2.97 4.20 -5.96
CA VAL A 97 -3.94 3.84 -7.00
C VAL A 97 -3.22 3.41 -8.27
N THR A 98 -3.60 2.26 -8.82
CA THR A 98 -3.19 1.82 -10.16
C THR A 98 -3.99 2.59 -11.19
N ALA A 99 -3.35 3.53 -11.89
CA ALA A 99 -4.02 4.51 -12.74
C ALA A 99 -4.89 3.89 -13.84
N GLY A 100 -4.41 2.83 -14.48
CA GLY A 100 -5.14 2.11 -15.52
C GLY A 100 -6.25 1.18 -15.02
N PHE A 101 -6.45 1.06 -13.70
CA PHE A 101 -7.57 0.30 -13.13
C PHE A 101 -8.79 1.18 -12.88
N LEU A 102 -8.66 2.50 -12.89
CA LEU A 102 -9.77 3.42 -12.70
C LEU A 102 -10.92 3.14 -13.69
N GLY A 103 -12.12 2.99 -13.14
CA GLY A 103 -13.34 2.69 -13.90
C GLY A 103 -13.52 1.22 -14.28
N ARG A 104 -12.58 0.34 -13.96
CA ARG A 104 -12.79 -1.11 -14.10
C ARG A 104 -13.73 -1.61 -12.99
N ARG A 105 -14.39 -2.74 -13.24
CA ARG A 105 -15.27 -3.38 -12.25
C ARG A 105 -14.48 -3.67 -10.96
N GLY A 106 -14.99 -3.22 -9.82
CA GLY A 106 -14.40 -3.40 -8.50
C GLY A 106 -13.41 -2.31 -8.09
N TYR A 107 -12.92 -1.50 -9.03
CA TYR A 107 -12.00 -0.39 -8.78
C TYR A 107 -12.73 0.96 -8.79
N MET A 108 -12.15 1.94 -8.12
CA MET A 108 -12.72 3.29 -8.08
C MET A 108 -12.87 3.89 -9.48
N SER A 109 -13.97 4.58 -9.71
CA SER A 109 -14.11 5.47 -10.86
C SER A 109 -13.29 6.75 -10.66
N PRO A 110 -13.00 7.52 -11.73
CA PRO A 110 -12.36 8.84 -11.60
C PRO A 110 -13.13 9.81 -10.69
N ALA A 111 -14.46 9.70 -10.63
CA ALA A 111 -15.30 10.50 -9.73
C ALA A 111 -15.09 10.12 -8.26
N GLN A 112 -15.07 8.83 -7.96
CA GLN A 112 -14.79 8.31 -6.61
C GLN A 112 -13.37 8.67 -6.15
N LEU A 113 -12.37 8.65 -7.04
CA LEU A 113 -11.01 9.07 -6.70
C LEU A 113 -10.95 10.57 -6.36
N ARG A 114 -11.68 11.44 -7.09
CA ARG A 114 -11.82 12.87 -6.75
C ARG A 114 -12.48 13.05 -5.39
N GLU A 115 -13.53 12.29 -5.11
CA GLU A 115 -14.22 12.29 -3.82
C GLU A 115 -13.26 11.92 -2.69
N LEU A 116 -12.52 10.81 -2.81
CA LEU A 116 -11.51 10.36 -1.86
C LEU A 116 -10.49 11.47 -1.55
N SER A 117 -9.97 12.11 -2.60
CA SER A 117 -9.04 13.25 -2.47
C SER A 117 -9.68 14.47 -1.80
N SER A 118 -10.97 14.77 -2.08
CA SER A 118 -11.71 15.91 -1.50
C SER A 118 -11.98 15.71 0.00
N LEU A 119 -12.13 14.47 0.45
CA LEU A 119 -12.26 14.08 1.86
C LEU A 119 -10.93 14.21 2.64
N GLY A 120 -9.85 14.65 1.99
CA GLY A 120 -8.56 14.92 2.62
C GLY A 120 -7.68 13.67 2.81
N PHE A 121 -7.98 12.59 2.10
CA PHE A 121 -7.09 11.44 2.04
C PHE A 121 -6.00 11.65 0.99
N GLU A 122 -4.83 11.09 1.26
CA GLU A 122 -3.67 11.23 0.38
C GLU A 122 -3.74 10.18 -0.73
N ILE A 123 -3.52 10.65 -1.97
CA ILE A 123 -3.44 9.78 -3.14
C ILE A 123 -1.97 9.57 -3.48
N GLY A 124 -1.57 8.32 -3.60
CA GLY A 124 -0.31 7.88 -4.16
C GLY A 124 -0.49 7.16 -5.49
N CYS A 125 0.59 6.88 -6.18
CA CYS A 125 0.59 6.14 -7.45
C CYS A 125 1.06 4.70 -7.22
N HIS A 126 0.33 3.73 -7.79
CA HIS A 126 0.70 2.32 -7.82
C HIS A 126 0.89 1.82 -9.26
N SER A 127 1.65 2.59 -10.04
CA SER A 127 1.90 2.39 -11.48
C SER A 127 0.66 2.55 -12.39
N MET A 128 0.84 2.29 -13.68
CA MET A 128 -0.22 2.34 -14.69
C MET A 128 -1.01 1.04 -14.75
N SER A 129 -0.32 -0.10 -14.81
CA SER A 129 -0.94 -1.40 -15.10
C SER A 129 -0.67 -2.49 -14.08
N HIS A 130 -0.01 -2.13 -12.97
CA HIS A 130 0.45 -3.05 -11.92
C HIS A 130 1.50 -4.06 -12.43
N ALA A 131 2.28 -3.70 -13.47
CA ALA A 131 3.35 -4.55 -13.99
C ALA A 131 4.56 -4.60 -13.04
N TYR A 132 5.32 -5.71 -13.07
CA TYR A 132 6.61 -5.80 -12.37
C TYR A 132 7.64 -4.89 -13.05
N LEU A 133 7.95 -3.77 -12.41
CA LEU A 133 8.81 -2.72 -12.98
C LEU A 133 10.23 -3.17 -13.30
N SER A 134 10.75 -4.17 -12.57
CA SER A 134 12.09 -4.74 -12.83
C SER A 134 12.22 -5.38 -14.21
N ASP A 135 11.11 -5.77 -14.82
CA ASP A 135 11.06 -6.57 -16.05
C ASP A 135 10.85 -5.70 -17.29
N LEU A 136 10.67 -4.37 -17.12
CA LEU A 136 10.35 -3.43 -18.18
C LEU A 136 11.58 -2.70 -18.72
N ASP A 137 11.50 -2.29 -20.00
CA ASP A 137 12.43 -1.35 -20.61
C ASP A 137 12.14 0.12 -20.22
N ASP A 138 12.89 1.08 -20.75
CA ASP A 138 12.72 2.51 -20.39
C ASP A 138 11.36 3.07 -20.82
N VAL A 139 10.84 2.64 -21.95
CA VAL A 139 9.53 3.07 -22.46
C VAL A 139 8.43 2.54 -21.55
N GLY A 140 8.51 1.27 -21.18
CA GLY A 140 7.59 0.65 -20.23
C GLY A 140 7.64 1.34 -18.85
N LEU A 141 8.84 1.60 -18.32
CA LEU A 141 9.01 2.30 -17.05
C LEU A 141 8.47 3.73 -17.09
N TYR A 142 8.69 4.48 -18.17
CA TYR A 142 8.12 5.81 -18.34
C TYR A 142 6.58 5.78 -18.26
N ARG A 143 5.96 4.85 -18.97
CA ARG A 143 4.51 4.66 -18.94
C ARG A 143 4.00 4.32 -17.55
N GLU A 144 4.65 3.36 -16.88
CA GLU A 144 4.20 2.86 -15.57
C GLU A 144 4.39 3.90 -14.45
N ILE A 145 5.38 4.78 -14.55
CA ILE A 145 5.76 5.70 -13.48
C ILE A 145 5.32 7.14 -13.79
N VAL A 146 5.66 7.65 -14.97
CA VAL A 146 5.46 9.06 -15.31
C VAL A 146 4.04 9.30 -15.83
N GLU A 147 3.58 8.53 -16.82
CA GLU A 147 2.23 8.72 -17.37
C GLU A 147 1.16 8.39 -16.33
N ALA A 148 1.39 7.36 -15.49
CA ALA A 148 0.49 7.05 -14.38
C ALA A 148 0.35 8.22 -13.40
N LYS A 149 1.47 8.89 -13.04
CA LYS A 149 1.46 10.09 -12.21
C LYS A 149 0.60 11.18 -12.83
N LEU A 150 0.87 11.52 -14.08
CA LEU A 150 0.18 12.58 -14.80
C LEU A 150 -1.33 12.31 -14.89
N GLN A 151 -1.74 11.07 -15.17
CA GLN A 151 -3.15 10.67 -15.22
C GLN A 151 -3.85 10.84 -13.87
N LEU A 152 -3.21 10.44 -12.77
CA LEU A 152 -3.76 10.60 -11.44
C LEU A 152 -3.85 12.07 -11.04
N GLU A 153 -2.79 12.86 -11.28
CA GLU A 153 -2.77 14.30 -11.00
C GLU A 153 -3.84 15.05 -11.79
N GLN A 154 -4.01 14.73 -13.07
CA GLN A 154 -5.09 15.28 -13.89
C GLN A 154 -6.47 14.91 -13.34
N THR A 155 -6.61 13.69 -12.82
CA THR A 155 -7.88 13.22 -12.26
C THR A 155 -8.24 13.93 -10.96
N VAL A 156 -7.28 14.10 -10.04
CA VAL A 156 -7.55 14.65 -8.70
C VAL A 156 -7.30 16.15 -8.59
N GLY A 157 -6.64 16.76 -9.58
CA GLY A 157 -6.31 18.20 -9.58
C GLY A 157 -5.26 18.60 -8.53
N LYS A 158 -4.47 17.66 -8.03
CA LYS A 158 -3.46 17.87 -6.99
C LYS A 158 -2.21 17.04 -7.28
N PRO A 159 -1.01 17.44 -6.78
CA PRO A 159 0.20 16.65 -6.90
C PRO A 159 0.04 15.25 -6.27
N VAL A 160 0.59 14.23 -6.94
CA VAL A 160 0.73 12.85 -6.44
C VAL A 160 2.21 12.64 -6.10
N GLU A 161 2.52 12.69 -4.81
CA GLU A 161 3.90 12.81 -4.33
C GLU A 161 4.56 11.50 -3.93
N HIS A 162 3.78 10.41 -3.79
CA HIS A 162 4.26 9.13 -3.29
C HIS A 162 3.98 8.01 -4.27
N PHE A 163 4.96 7.12 -4.44
CA PHE A 163 4.88 5.96 -5.30
C PHE A 163 4.92 4.67 -4.47
N SER A 164 4.15 3.66 -4.84
CA SER A 164 4.27 2.29 -4.33
C SER A 164 4.64 1.36 -5.47
N CYS A 165 5.71 0.58 -5.27
CA CYS A 165 6.22 -0.33 -6.30
C CYS A 165 5.38 -1.63 -6.32
N PRO A 166 4.72 -1.98 -7.45
CA PRO A 166 3.95 -3.21 -7.58
C PRO A 166 4.76 -4.46 -7.21
N GLY A 167 4.19 -5.31 -6.36
CA GLY A 167 4.84 -6.51 -5.85
C GLY A 167 6.13 -6.26 -5.05
N GLY A 168 6.48 -5.00 -4.76
CA GLY A 168 7.69 -4.62 -4.04
C GLY A 168 9.00 -4.86 -4.80
N ARG A 169 8.95 -5.19 -6.09
CA ARG A 169 10.13 -5.49 -6.91
C ARG A 169 10.64 -4.23 -7.61
N TYR A 170 11.84 -3.84 -7.30
CA TYR A 170 12.48 -2.65 -7.88
C TYR A 170 13.98 -2.88 -8.13
N SER A 171 14.54 -2.01 -8.93
CA SER A 171 15.98 -1.90 -9.21
C SER A 171 16.45 -0.47 -8.97
N ARG A 172 17.77 -0.24 -8.94
CA ARG A 172 18.32 1.11 -8.87
C ARG A 172 17.80 2.02 -10.00
N ARG A 173 17.58 1.45 -11.19
CA ARG A 173 17.02 2.14 -12.34
C ARG A 173 15.58 2.61 -12.08
N VAL A 174 14.74 1.75 -11.52
CA VAL A 174 13.36 2.12 -11.11
C VAL A 174 13.38 3.26 -10.11
N VAL A 175 14.21 3.16 -9.06
CA VAL A 175 14.37 4.24 -8.06
C VAL A 175 14.75 5.56 -8.71
N GLN A 176 15.68 5.55 -9.67
CA GLN A 176 16.10 6.76 -10.36
C GLN A 176 14.95 7.39 -11.15
N ILE A 177 14.21 6.60 -11.93
CA ILE A 177 13.07 7.10 -12.72
C ILE A 177 11.97 7.65 -11.80
N VAL A 178 11.68 7.00 -10.66
CA VAL A 178 10.70 7.50 -9.68
C VAL A 178 11.15 8.86 -9.12
N ARG A 179 12.44 9.03 -8.83
CA ARG A 179 13.00 10.35 -8.40
C ARG A 179 12.86 11.40 -9.48
N ASP A 180 13.26 11.08 -10.71
CA ASP A 180 13.25 12.00 -11.85
C ASP A 180 11.81 12.41 -12.24
N ALA A 181 10.83 11.53 -12.00
CA ALA A 181 9.40 11.83 -12.13
C ALA A 181 8.87 12.78 -11.05
N GLY A 182 9.70 13.19 -10.08
CA GLY A 182 9.35 14.16 -9.04
C GLY A 182 8.51 13.58 -7.89
N TYR A 183 8.55 12.27 -7.67
CA TYR A 183 8.01 11.70 -6.44
C TYR A 183 8.94 12.01 -5.26
N ARG A 184 8.37 12.14 -4.07
CA ARG A 184 9.11 12.36 -2.81
C ARG A 184 9.51 11.10 -2.10
N SER A 185 8.76 10.02 -2.33
CA SER A 185 9.08 8.73 -1.74
C SER A 185 8.58 7.56 -2.59
N MET A 186 9.20 6.40 -2.34
CA MET A 186 8.76 5.13 -2.90
C MET A 186 8.63 4.10 -1.78
N ALA A 187 7.45 3.49 -1.68
CA ALA A 187 7.16 2.38 -0.78
C ALA A 187 7.46 1.04 -1.45
N THR A 188 7.98 0.11 -0.66
CA THR A 188 8.31 -1.26 -1.05
C THR A 188 7.49 -2.27 -0.24
N SER A 189 7.75 -3.57 -0.41
CA SER A 189 7.19 -4.64 0.42
C SER A 189 8.22 -5.21 1.42
N GLN A 190 9.33 -4.50 1.65
CA GLN A 190 10.32 -4.93 2.63
C GLN A 190 9.79 -4.69 4.05
N ALA A 191 9.83 -5.74 4.90
CA ALA A 191 9.19 -5.71 6.20
C ALA A 191 10.12 -5.14 7.29
N TYR A 192 10.13 -3.81 7.42
CA TYR A 192 10.80 -3.11 8.52
C TYR A 192 10.09 -1.80 8.89
N ALA A 193 10.38 -1.29 10.08
CA ALA A 193 9.90 0.01 10.53
C ALA A 193 10.84 1.13 10.05
N ASN A 194 10.27 2.19 9.50
CA ASN A 194 10.99 3.34 8.96
C ASN A 194 11.46 4.30 10.07
N SER A 195 12.55 5.00 9.84
CA SER A 195 13.14 6.01 10.72
C SER A 195 13.58 7.22 9.91
N PRO A 196 13.96 8.35 10.52
CA PRO A 196 14.49 9.51 9.78
C PRO A 196 15.73 9.21 8.93
N SER A 197 16.47 8.13 9.23
CA SER A 197 17.61 7.68 8.44
C SER A 197 17.24 6.71 7.30
N THR A 198 15.98 6.28 7.21
CA THR A 198 15.52 5.42 6.12
C THR A 198 15.50 6.19 4.80
N ASN A 199 16.05 5.58 3.74
CA ASN A 199 15.95 6.15 2.40
C ASN A 199 14.46 6.27 2.00
N SER A 200 14.01 7.50 1.72
CA SER A 200 12.61 7.76 1.36
C SER A 200 12.14 7.02 0.10
N PHE A 201 13.07 6.54 -0.73
CA PHE A 201 12.76 5.74 -1.92
C PHE A 201 12.87 4.23 -1.70
N GLU A 202 12.96 3.80 -0.45
CA GLU A 202 13.02 2.38 -0.07
C GLU A 202 12.19 2.14 1.19
N LEU A 203 11.05 2.84 1.35
CA LEU A 203 10.23 2.73 2.56
C LEU A 203 9.71 1.32 2.76
N GLY A 204 9.98 0.75 3.93
CA GLY A 204 9.47 -0.55 4.34
C GLY A 204 7.98 -0.51 4.66
N ARG A 205 7.26 -1.58 4.31
CA ARG A 205 5.85 -1.75 4.66
C ARG A 205 5.57 -3.15 5.18
N ILE A 206 4.61 -3.24 6.07
CA ILE A 206 4.18 -4.49 6.67
C ILE A 206 2.83 -4.88 6.08
N PRO A 207 2.76 -5.96 5.29
CA PRO A 207 1.49 -6.43 4.77
C PRO A 207 0.61 -6.96 5.91
N VAL A 208 -0.60 -6.46 5.99
CA VAL A 208 -1.64 -7.03 6.85
C VAL A 208 -2.42 -8.02 6.00
N LYS A 209 -2.44 -9.28 6.44
CA LYS A 209 -3.01 -10.40 5.69
C LYS A 209 -4.31 -10.86 6.31
N ARG A 210 -5.10 -11.61 5.53
CA ARG A 210 -6.39 -12.18 5.93
C ARG A 210 -6.33 -12.99 7.25
N ASP A 211 -5.22 -13.67 7.50
CA ASP A 211 -4.97 -14.48 8.69
C ASP A 211 -4.34 -13.72 9.86
N THR A 212 -4.18 -12.39 9.73
CA THR A 212 -3.60 -11.55 10.77
C THR A 212 -4.56 -11.41 11.94
N THR A 213 -4.32 -12.14 13.02
CA THR A 213 -5.10 -12.00 14.26
C THR A 213 -4.84 -10.66 14.94
N LEU A 214 -5.74 -10.20 15.82
CA LEU A 214 -5.54 -8.95 16.59
C LEU A 214 -4.27 -8.98 17.44
N ASN A 215 -3.90 -10.14 17.99
CA ASN A 215 -2.65 -10.27 18.75
C ASN A 215 -1.41 -10.13 17.85
N MET A 216 -1.45 -10.69 16.62
CA MET A 216 -0.39 -10.47 15.63
C MET A 216 -0.36 -9.00 15.22
N PHE A 217 -1.51 -8.38 14.98
CA PHE A 217 -1.61 -6.97 14.64
C PHE A 217 -1.00 -6.06 15.69
N ASP A 218 -1.21 -6.35 17.01
CA ASP A 218 -0.56 -5.64 18.11
C ASP A 218 0.98 -5.68 18.03
N GLN A 219 1.55 -6.79 17.58
CA GLN A 219 3.00 -6.90 17.39
C GLN A 219 3.45 -6.11 16.15
N LEU A 220 2.68 -6.17 15.06
CA LEU A 220 3.04 -5.52 13.80
C LEU A 220 3.10 -4.00 13.96
N TYR A 221 2.04 -3.35 14.43
CA TYR A 221 2.03 -1.89 14.50
C TYR A 221 3.02 -1.31 15.51
N ARG A 222 3.40 -2.09 16.54
CA ARG A 222 4.45 -1.72 17.49
C ARG A 222 5.87 -1.92 16.95
N GLY A 223 5.99 -2.48 15.77
CA GLY A 223 7.29 -2.79 15.17
C GLY A 223 7.99 -4.00 15.78
N HIS A 224 7.25 -4.87 16.48
CA HIS A 224 7.79 -6.07 17.10
C HIS A 224 7.73 -7.25 16.13
N ALA A 225 8.72 -8.14 16.22
CA ALA A 225 8.78 -9.39 15.45
C ALA A 225 8.68 -9.23 13.92
N LEU A 226 8.99 -8.05 13.35
CA LEU A 226 8.96 -7.79 11.90
C LEU A 226 9.88 -8.73 11.12
N TRP A 227 10.95 -9.24 11.74
CA TRP A 227 11.83 -10.23 11.15
C TRP A 227 11.10 -11.51 10.72
N LYS A 228 10.02 -11.90 11.44
CA LYS A 228 9.19 -13.07 11.05
C LYS A 228 8.49 -12.80 9.72
N VAL A 229 7.93 -11.61 9.54
CA VAL A 229 7.31 -11.18 8.29
C VAL A 229 8.34 -11.13 7.16
N SER A 230 9.54 -10.59 7.46
CA SER A 230 10.65 -10.55 6.50
C SER A 230 11.07 -11.94 6.04
N LEU A 231 11.20 -12.91 6.95
CA LEU A 231 11.53 -14.30 6.61
C LEU A 231 10.44 -14.97 5.76
N GLN A 232 9.16 -14.77 6.11
CA GLN A 232 8.05 -15.31 5.32
C GLN A 232 8.06 -14.72 3.91
N ASN A 233 8.25 -13.41 3.77
CA ASN A 233 8.32 -12.77 2.46
C ASN A 233 9.52 -13.28 1.65
N ALA A 234 10.70 -13.43 2.25
CA ALA A 234 11.89 -13.97 1.58
C ALA A 234 11.69 -15.41 1.09
N ALA A 235 11.00 -16.25 1.86
CA ALA A 235 10.67 -17.61 1.44
C ALA A 235 9.75 -17.62 0.21
N TYR A 236 8.73 -16.75 0.17
CA TYR A 236 7.83 -16.60 -0.98
C TYR A 236 8.56 -16.05 -2.21
N ASP A 237 9.42 -15.05 -2.05
CA ASP A 237 10.19 -14.47 -3.15
C ASP A 237 11.17 -15.49 -3.75
N SER A 238 11.77 -16.32 -2.91
CA SER A 238 12.66 -17.41 -3.35
C SER A 238 11.90 -18.46 -4.13
N ALA A 239 10.71 -18.86 -3.67
CA ALA A 239 9.85 -19.81 -4.38
C ALA A 239 9.41 -19.26 -5.75
N LYS A 240 9.00 -17.99 -5.82
CA LYS A 240 8.66 -17.32 -7.09
C LYS A 240 9.83 -17.23 -8.06
N ARG A 241 11.06 -16.98 -7.58
CA ARG A 241 12.26 -16.96 -8.44
C ARG A 241 12.60 -18.33 -9.02
N ILE A 242 12.42 -19.40 -8.25
CA ILE A 242 12.75 -20.78 -8.68
C ILE A 242 11.70 -21.30 -9.67
N LEU A 243 10.42 -21.03 -9.41
CA LEU A 243 9.30 -21.57 -10.20
C LEU A 243 8.89 -20.69 -11.39
N GLY A 244 9.40 -19.46 -11.48
CA GLY A 244 8.94 -18.46 -12.44
C GLY A 244 7.57 -17.87 -12.06
N ASN A 245 7.34 -16.60 -12.39
CA ASN A 245 6.14 -15.86 -11.97
C ASN A 245 4.84 -16.55 -12.41
N SER A 246 4.74 -16.91 -13.69
CA SER A 246 3.54 -17.51 -14.28
C SER A 246 3.26 -18.94 -13.80
N PHE A 247 4.27 -19.70 -13.40
CA PHE A 247 4.10 -21.05 -12.87
C PHE A 247 3.72 -21.03 -11.39
N TYR A 248 4.33 -20.14 -10.62
CA TYR A 248 4.02 -19.97 -9.20
C TYR A 248 2.56 -19.50 -8.98
N ASP A 249 2.11 -18.54 -9.78
CA ASP A 249 0.74 -18.02 -9.71
C ASP A 249 -0.30 -19.09 -10.11
N ARG A 250 0.05 -20.05 -11.03
CA ARG A 250 -0.79 -21.21 -11.37
C ARG A 250 -0.83 -22.33 -10.32
N VAL A 251 0.23 -22.51 -9.55
CA VAL A 251 0.30 -23.56 -8.52
C VAL A 251 -0.46 -23.16 -7.24
N GLN A 252 -0.72 -21.85 -7.05
CA GLN A 252 -1.53 -21.33 -5.95
C GLN A 252 -3.00 -21.08 -6.32
N ALA A 253 -3.38 -21.23 -7.58
CA ALA A 253 -4.76 -21.20 -8.06
C ALA A 253 -5.42 -22.56 -7.94
#